data_15766cb3c51b10da8649616b99d8fa9f
#
_entry.id   15766cb3c51b10da8649616b99d8fa9f
#
_cell.length_a   1.000
_cell.length_b   1.000
_cell.length_c   1.000
_cell.angle_alpha   90.00
_cell.angle_beta   90.00
_cell.angle_gamma   90.00
#
_symmetry.space_group_name_H-M   'P 1'
#
loop_
_entity.id
_entity.type
_entity.pdbx_description
1 polymer ?
#
loop_
_entity_poly.entity_id
_entity_poly.type
_entity_poly.pdbx_seq_one_letter_code
_entity_poly.pdbx_strand_id
1 'polypeptide(L)'
;KNWQCSLGAVSAVFHDVLVVLGIFSLTYSFMPFNMEINQAFIAAVLTVIGYSLNDTVVVFDRIREYRNINTSWELPKIVDSALNSTLSRTLNTSFTTLVVLISIFVFGGESIRGFMFALIIGVLIGTYSSVFVATPVMYDTLKKK
;
A
#
# COMPACT_ATOMS: atom_id res chain seq x y z
N LYS A 1 4.63 -5.03 -23.03
CA LYS A 1 3.44 -4.25 -22.65
C LYS A 1 2.95 -4.77 -21.31
N ASN A 2 3.11 -3.96 -20.25
CA ASN A 2 2.89 -4.40 -18.87
C ASN A 2 1.55 -3.86 -18.30
N TRP A 3 0.50 -3.89 -19.11
CA TRP A 3 -0.82 -3.42 -18.68
C TRP A 3 -1.38 -4.21 -17.49
N GLN A 4 -0.94 -5.47 -17.32
CA GLN A 4 -1.30 -6.31 -16.18
C GLN A 4 -0.78 -5.73 -14.84
N CYS A 5 0.46 -5.25 -14.83
CA CYS A 5 1.02 -4.56 -13.66
C CYS A 5 0.26 -3.26 -13.36
N SER A 6 -0.08 -2.49 -14.40
CA SER A 6 -0.86 -1.27 -14.23
C SER A 6 -2.24 -1.55 -13.66
N LEU A 7 -2.91 -2.61 -14.12
CA LEU A 7 -4.22 -3.01 -13.62
C LEU A 7 -4.14 -3.46 -12.16
N GLY A 8 -3.13 -4.24 -11.78
CA GLY A 8 -2.88 -4.62 -10.39
C GLY A 8 -2.64 -3.41 -9.49
N ALA A 9 -1.81 -2.45 -9.94
CA ALA A 9 -1.52 -1.23 -9.19
C ALA A 9 -2.76 -0.35 -9.01
N VAL A 10 -3.55 -0.14 -10.06
CA VAL A 10 -4.79 0.66 -9.98
C VAL A 10 -5.81 0.01 -9.05
N SER A 11 -5.96 -1.33 -9.13
CA SER A 11 -6.87 -2.07 -8.24
C SER A 11 -6.47 -1.94 -6.78
N ALA A 12 -5.18 -2.01 -6.47
CA ALA A 12 -4.67 -1.81 -5.11
C ALA A 12 -4.93 -0.39 -4.60
N VAL A 13 -4.63 0.62 -5.40
CA VAL A 13 -4.89 2.03 -5.03
C VAL A 13 -6.38 2.26 -4.76
N PHE A 14 -7.25 1.76 -5.62
CA PHE A 14 -8.70 1.90 -5.43
C PHE A 14 -9.16 1.23 -4.14
N HIS A 15 -8.68 0.00 -3.86
CA HIS A 15 -8.92 -0.70 -2.61
C HIS A 15 -8.44 0.12 -1.40
N ASP A 16 -7.21 0.63 -1.44
CA ASP A 16 -6.60 1.35 -0.31
C ASP A 16 -7.37 2.63 0.02
N VAL A 17 -7.74 3.40 -0.99
CA VAL A 17 -8.55 4.62 -0.81
C VAL A 17 -9.90 4.29 -0.20
N LEU A 18 -10.59 3.26 -0.68
CA LEU A 18 -11.88 2.84 -0.14
C LEU A 18 -11.78 2.38 1.31
N VAL A 19 -10.73 1.62 1.66
CA VAL A 19 -10.53 1.12 3.02
C VAL A 19 -10.19 2.28 3.97
N VAL A 20 -9.31 3.20 3.56
CA VAL A 20 -8.97 4.39 4.37
C VAL A 20 -10.21 5.25 4.63
N LEU A 21 -11.00 5.53 3.59
CA LEU A 21 -12.26 6.27 3.73
C LEU A 21 -13.25 5.54 4.63
N GLY A 22 -13.39 4.22 4.47
CA GLY A 22 -14.28 3.39 5.27
C GLY A 22 -13.90 3.39 6.75
N ILE A 23 -12.64 3.16 7.08
CA ILE A 23 -12.15 3.17 8.47
C ILE A 23 -12.29 4.57 9.06
N PHE A 24 -11.91 5.62 8.31
CA PHE A 24 -12.03 7.00 8.76
C PHE A 24 -13.49 7.36 9.07
N SER A 25 -14.44 6.96 8.22
CA SER A 25 -15.87 7.17 8.44
C SER A 25 -16.41 6.40 9.63
N LEU A 26 -16.00 5.14 9.81
CA LEU A 26 -16.43 4.31 10.94
C LEU A 26 -15.90 4.81 12.29
N THR A 27 -14.68 5.33 12.30
CA THR A 27 -14.04 5.81 13.54
C THR A 27 -14.40 7.25 13.90
N TYR A 28 -15.02 7.99 12.97
CA TYR A 28 -15.42 9.39 13.17
C TYR A 28 -16.18 9.65 14.47
N SER A 29 -17.09 8.75 14.85
CA SER A 29 -17.93 8.90 16.05
C SER A 29 -17.24 8.49 17.36
N PHE A 30 -16.11 7.77 17.29
CA PHE A 30 -15.45 7.19 18.47
C PHE A 30 -14.17 7.94 18.86
N MET A 31 -13.56 8.69 17.95
CA MET A 31 -12.28 9.33 18.20
C MET A 31 -12.45 10.69 18.89
N PRO A 32 -11.63 10.98 19.91
CA PRO A 32 -11.70 12.22 20.69
C PRO A 32 -11.05 13.42 20.03
N PHE A 33 -10.61 13.31 18.77
CA PHE A 33 -9.96 14.36 18.01
C PHE A 33 -10.72 14.65 16.70
N ASN A 34 -10.45 15.83 16.13
CA ASN A 34 -11.14 16.26 14.92
C ASN A 34 -10.77 15.38 13.71
N MET A 35 -11.78 14.78 13.09
CA MET A 35 -11.67 13.91 11.91
C MET A 35 -12.42 14.51 10.70
N GLU A 36 -12.32 15.81 10.49
CA GLU A 36 -12.95 16.46 9.32
C GLU A 36 -12.27 16.07 8.02
N ILE A 37 -13.09 15.86 6.98
CA ILE A 37 -12.61 15.69 5.61
C ILE A 37 -12.27 17.08 5.05
N ASN A 38 -11.09 17.55 5.38
CA ASN A 38 -10.53 18.84 4.97
C ASN A 38 -9.37 18.65 3.98
N GLN A 39 -8.68 19.75 3.63
CA GLN A 39 -7.52 19.71 2.73
C GLN A 39 -6.39 18.80 3.25
N ALA A 40 -6.18 18.74 4.54
CA ALA A 40 -5.18 17.86 5.15
C ALA A 40 -5.54 16.38 4.94
N PHE A 41 -6.82 16.01 5.11
CA PHE A 41 -7.27 14.66 4.82
C PHE A 41 -7.07 14.27 3.35
N ILE A 42 -7.39 15.17 2.41
CA ILE A 42 -7.14 14.95 0.98
C ILE A 42 -5.65 14.74 0.71
N ALA A 43 -4.79 15.55 1.33
CA ALA A 43 -3.34 15.39 1.24
C ALA A 43 -2.86 14.05 1.82
N ALA A 44 -3.47 13.57 2.92
CA ALA A 44 -3.19 12.25 3.47
C ALA A 44 -3.53 11.14 2.47
N VAL A 45 -4.71 11.18 1.86
CA VAL A 45 -5.14 10.18 0.88
C VAL A 45 -4.19 10.16 -0.34
N LEU A 46 -3.80 11.31 -0.86
CA LEU A 46 -2.84 11.41 -1.96
C LEU A 46 -1.46 10.83 -1.56
N THR A 47 -1.02 11.08 -0.35
CA THR A 47 0.24 10.54 0.19
C THR A 47 0.17 9.02 0.31
N VAL A 48 -0.95 8.48 0.80
CA VAL A 48 -1.20 7.03 0.88
C VAL A 48 -1.16 6.38 -0.50
N ILE A 49 -1.77 6.99 -1.50
CA ILE A 49 -1.72 6.53 -2.90
C ILE A 49 -0.27 6.44 -3.38
N GLY A 50 0.52 7.48 -3.17
CA GLY A 50 1.93 7.49 -3.55
C GLY A 50 2.75 6.43 -2.82
N TYR A 51 2.50 6.25 -1.54
CA TYR A 51 3.16 5.25 -0.71
C TYR A 51 2.84 3.81 -1.16
N SER A 52 1.57 3.50 -1.35
CA SER A 52 1.09 2.19 -1.83
C SER A 52 1.64 1.85 -3.22
N LEU A 53 1.63 2.82 -4.13
CA LEU A 53 2.21 2.64 -5.46
C LEU A 53 3.71 2.34 -5.41
N ASN A 54 4.46 3.00 -4.52
CA ASN A 54 5.90 2.75 -4.37
C ASN A 54 6.21 1.29 -4.02
N ASP A 55 5.52 0.73 -3.03
CA ASP A 55 5.68 -0.68 -2.64
C ASP A 55 5.23 -1.63 -3.75
N THR A 56 4.10 -1.37 -4.38
CA THR A 56 3.58 -2.17 -5.50
C THR A 56 4.55 -2.21 -6.68
N VAL A 57 5.15 -1.07 -7.04
CA VAL A 57 6.12 -0.98 -8.14
C VAL A 57 7.37 -1.82 -7.84
N VAL A 58 7.87 -1.78 -6.61
CA VAL A 58 9.03 -2.58 -6.19
C VAL A 58 8.77 -4.08 -6.34
N VAL A 59 7.61 -4.55 -5.88
CA VAL A 59 7.21 -5.96 -6.03
C VAL A 59 7.12 -6.35 -7.51
N PHE A 60 6.46 -5.52 -8.32
CA PHE A 60 6.29 -5.81 -9.76
C PHE A 60 7.59 -5.75 -10.54
N ASP A 61 8.49 -4.85 -10.19
CA ASP A 61 9.81 -4.78 -10.81
C ASP A 61 10.64 -6.03 -10.48
N ARG A 62 10.55 -6.49 -9.24
CA ARG A 62 11.22 -7.74 -8.83
C ARG A 62 10.64 -8.98 -9.51
N ILE A 63 9.32 -9.06 -9.67
CA ILE A 63 8.69 -10.15 -10.44
C ILE A 63 9.17 -10.15 -11.90
N ARG A 64 9.28 -8.96 -12.49
CA ARG A 64 9.79 -8.82 -13.86
C ARG A 64 11.25 -9.24 -13.98
N GLU A 65 12.08 -8.85 -13.03
CA GLU A 65 13.50 -9.24 -12.96
C GLU A 65 13.64 -10.77 -12.89
N TYR A 66 12.95 -11.44 -11.95
CA TYR A 66 12.98 -12.89 -11.82
C TYR A 66 12.47 -13.60 -13.05
N ARG A 67 11.46 -13.08 -13.71
CA ARG A 67 10.93 -13.63 -14.97
C ARG A 67 11.93 -13.55 -16.12
N ASN A 68 12.73 -12.50 -16.17
CA ASN A 68 13.75 -12.34 -17.21
C ASN A 68 14.98 -13.21 -16.96
N ILE A 69 15.38 -13.40 -15.71
CA ILE A 69 16.55 -14.20 -15.32
C ILE A 69 16.24 -15.69 -15.38
N ASN A 70 15.06 -16.10 -14.86
CA ASN A 70 14.69 -17.49 -14.69
C ASN A 70 13.59 -17.89 -15.71
N THR A 71 13.93 -17.91 -16.98
CA THR A 71 12.99 -18.22 -18.07
C THR A 71 12.39 -19.63 -18.03
N SER A 72 13.04 -20.57 -17.32
CA SER A 72 12.58 -21.95 -17.13
C SER A 72 11.64 -22.13 -15.92
N TRP A 73 11.46 -21.10 -15.09
CA TRP A 73 10.60 -21.20 -13.90
C TRP A 73 9.14 -20.95 -14.25
N GLU A 74 8.27 -21.67 -13.59
CA GLU A 74 6.84 -21.43 -13.67
C GLU A 74 6.46 -20.10 -12.97
N LEU A 75 5.40 -19.47 -13.47
CA LEU A 75 4.94 -18.18 -12.96
C LEU A 75 4.70 -18.15 -11.43
N PRO A 76 4.08 -19.16 -10.79
CA PRO A 76 3.89 -19.19 -9.33
C PRO A 76 5.22 -19.09 -8.58
N LYS A 77 6.24 -19.84 -9.00
CA LYS A 77 7.56 -19.85 -8.38
C LYS A 77 8.27 -18.50 -8.52
N ILE A 78 8.12 -17.86 -9.67
CA ILE A 78 8.65 -16.51 -9.92
C ILE A 78 8.05 -15.51 -8.96
N VAL A 79 6.72 -15.51 -8.84
CA VAL A 79 5.99 -14.56 -7.98
C VAL A 79 6.33 -14.79 -6.51
N ASP A 80 6.33 -16.04 -6.04
CA ASP A 80 6.68 -16.38 -4.66
C ASP A 80 8.12 -15.95 -4.30
N SER A 81 9.08 -16.27 -5.16
CA SER A 81 10.49 -15.88 -4.95
C SER A 81 10.68 -14.36 -4.95
N ALA A 82 9.98 -13.64 -5.82
CA ALA A 82 10.05 -12.20 -5.89
C ALA A 82 9.44 -11.56 -4.64
N LEU A 83 8.27 -12.02 -4.18
CA LEU A 83 7.64 -11.55 -2.94
C LEU A 83 8.55 -11.76 -1.74
N ASN A 84 9.07 -12.98 -1.55
CA ASN A 84 9.96 -13.30 -0.45
C ASN A 84 11.22 -12.42 -0.44
N SER A 85 11.77 -12.10 -1.61
CA SER A 85 12.97 -11.25 -1.72
C SER A 85 12.71 -9.77 -1.41
N THR A 86 11.48 -9.29 -1.56
CA THR A 86 11.10 -7.88 -1.31
C THR A 86 10.46 -7.67 0.05
N LEU A 87 9.93 -8.73 0.68
CA LEU A 87 9.14 -8.65 1.90
C LEU A 87 9.88 -7.93 3.04
N SER A 88 11.13 -8.29 3.29
CA SER A 88 11.94 -7.67 4.35
C SER A 88 12.11 -6.17 4.14
N ARG A 89 12.35 -5.73 2.90
CA ARG A 89 12.46 -4.31 2.55
C ARG A 89 11.14 -3.58 2.78
N THR A 90 10.03 -4.15 2.28
CA THR A 90 8.70 -3.56 2.43
C THR A 90 8.31 -3.44 3.89
N LEU A 91 8.51 -4.48 4.69
CA LEU A 91 8.23 -4.44 6.13
C LEU A 91 9.10 -3.42 6.87
N ASN A 92 10.39 -3.33 6.57
CA ASN A 92 11.29 -2.36 7.21
C ASN A 92 10.90 -0.91 6.86
N THR A 93 10.61 -0.61 5.60
CA THR A 93 10.15 0.73 5.19
C THR A 93 8.82 1.11 5.85
N SER A 94 7.87 0.20 5.90
CA SER A 94 6.57 0.44 6.54
C SER A 94 6.72 0.62 8.05
N PHE A 95 7.53 -0.22 8.69
CA PHE A 95 7.77 -0.13 10.12
C PHE A 95 8.42 1.20 10.52
N THR A 96 9.49 1.60 9.82
CA THR A 96 10.17 2.88 10.11
C THR A 96 9.24 4.08 9.89
N THR A 97 8.44 4.06 8.82
CA THR A 97 7.45 5.11 8.55
C THR A 97 6.38 5.14 9.64
N LEU A 98 5.87 3.99 10.05
CA LEU A 98 4.86 3.90 11.13
C LEU A 98 5.40 4.43 12.46
N VAL A 99 6.63 4.13 12.83
CA VAL A 99 7.25 4.66 14.06
C VAL A 99 7.27 6.18 14.06
N VAL A 100 7.63 6.80 12.94
CA VAL A 100 7.63 8.27 12.80
C VAL A 100 6.20 8.81 12.87
N LEU A 101 5.26 8.24 12.12
CA LEU A 101 3.86 8.70 12.11
C LEU A 101 3.19 8.56 13.48
N ILE A 102 3.41 7.45 14.19
CA ILE A 102 2.89 7.22 15.54
C ILE A 102 3.52 8.22 16.52
N SER A 103 4.81 8.50 16.41
CA SER A 103 5.47 9.50 17.25
C SER A 103 4.84 10.88 17.06
N ILE A 104 4.60 11.29 15.81
CA ILE A 104 3.94 12.57 15.53
C ILE A 104 2.47 12.54 16.00
N PHE A 105 1.77 11.42 15.86
CA PHE A 105 0.39 11.26 16.32
C PHE A 105 0.27 11.45 17.84
N VAL A 106 1.22 10.88 18.60
CA VAL A 106 1.22 10.93 20.07
C VAL A 106 1.66 12.29 20.60
N PHE A 107 2.78 12.83 20.08
CA PHE A 107 3.42 14.05 20.56
C PHE A 107 3.00 15.30 19.80
N GLY A 108 2.36 15.15 18.64
CA GLY A 108 1.89 16.27 17.83
C GLY A 108 0.66 16.95 18.38
N GLY A 109 0.41 18.16 17.90
CA GLY A 109 -0.77 18.94 18.27
C GLY A 109 -2.07 18.32 17.76
N GLU A 110 -3.18 18.70 18.38
CA GLU A 110 -4.52 18.19 18.09
C GLU A 110 -4.94 18.40 16.65
N SER A 111 -4.50 19.51 16.04
CA SER A 111 -4.82 19.88 14.65
C SER A 111 -4.32 18.87 13.60
N ILE A 112 -3.27 18.10 13.87
CA ILE A 112 -2.66 17.15 12.91
C ILE A 112 -3.00 15.69 13.21
N ARG A 113 -3.67 15.41 14.33
CA ARG A 113 -3.99 14.02 14.72
C ARG A 113 -4.83 13.28 13.69
N GLY A 114 -5.88 13.91 13.16
CA GLY A 114 -6.72 13.31 12.12
C GLY A 114 -5.93 12.99 10.85
N PHE A 115 -5.05 13.90 10.44
CA PHE A 115 -4.13 13.69 9.32
C PHE A 115 -3.16 12.51 9.55
N MET A 116 -2.50 12.48 10.72
CA MET A 116 -1.60 11.39 11.09
C MET A 116 -2.31 10.04 11.18
N PHE A 117 -3.53 10.03 11.73
CA PHE A 117 -4.36 8.83 11.81
C PHE A 117 -4.67 8.26 10.42
N ALA A 118 -5.07 9.10 9.46
CA ALA A 118 -5.30 8.68 8.09
C ALA A 118 -4.04 8.10 7.43
N LEU A 119 -2.87 8.72 7.67
CA LEU A 119 -1.59 8.22 7.16
C LEU A 119 -1.20 6.88 7.77
N ILE A 120 -1.37 6.69 9.08
CA ILE A 120 -1.07 5.43 9.77
C ILE A 120 -1.88 4.28 9.17
N ILE A 121 -3.20 4.49 9.05
CA ILE A 121 -4.08 3.51 8.42
C ILE A 121 -3.65 3.24 6.98
N GLY A 122 -3.38 4.30 6.23
CA GLY A 122 -2.99 4.20 4.82
C GLY A 122 -1.70 3.44 4.59
N VAL A 123 -0.67 3.64 5.43
CA VAL A 123 0.60 2.89 5.36
C VAL A 123 0.39 1.41 5.67
N LEU A 124 -0.41 1.08 6.69
CA LEU A 124 -0.74 -0.30 7.04
C LEU A 124 -1.46 -1.01 5.90
N ILE A 125 -2.50 -0.38 5.36
CA ILE A 125 -3.31 -0.93 4.27
C ILE A 125 -2.51 -1.02 2.97
N GLY A 126 -1.72 0.01 2.61
CA GLY A 126 -0.89 0.02 1.42
C GLY A 126 0.19 -1.07 1.42
N THR A 127 0.80 -1.34 2.58
CA THR A 127 1.75 -2.45 2.74
C THR A 127 1.07 -3.80 2.53
N TYR A 128 -0.11 -3.98 3.11
CA TYR A 128 -0.89 -5.20 2.93
C TYR A 128 -1.35 -5.36 1.48
N SER A 129 -1.88 -4.32 0.85
CA SER A 129 -2.49 -4.38 -0.47
C SER A 129 -1.49 -4.65 -1.60
N SER A 130 -0.24 -4.22 -1.47
CA SER A 130 0.82 -4.49 -2.45
C SER A 130 1.05 -6.00 -2.63
N VAL A 131 0.96 -6.76 -1.56
CA VAL A 131 1.15 -8.22 -1.55
C VAL A 131 -0.15 -8.97 -1.85
N PHE A 132 -1.25 -8.60 -1.19
CA PHE A 132 -2.49 -9.38 -1.18
C PHE A 132 -3.56 -8.89 -2.16
N VAL A 133 -3.42 -7.71 -2.75
CA VAL A 133 -4.36 -7.18 -3.76
C VAL A 133 -3.67 -7.00 -5.11
N ALA A 134 -2.60 -6.20 -5.16
CA ALA A 134 -1.92 -5.88 -6.41
C ALA A 134 -1.32 -7.13 -7.08
N THR A 135 -0.63 -7.96 -6.30
CA THR A 135 0.07 -9.14 -6.81
C THR A 135 -0.88 -10.23 -7.32
N PRO A 136 -1.95 -10.65 -6.61
CA PRO A 136 -2.94 -11.60 -7.13
C PRO A 136 -3.64 -11.10 -8.39
N VAL A 137 -4.07 -9.84 -8.45
CA VAL A 137 -4.71 -9.26 -9.64
C VAL A 137 -3.77 -9.32 -10.86
N MET A 138 -2.50 -8.97 -10.67
CA MET A 138 -1.49 -9.08 -11.72
C MET A 138 -1.26 -10.54 -12.12
N TYR A 139 -1.14 -11.46 -11.16
CA TYR A 139 -0.92 -12.88 -11.40
C TYR A 139 -2.06 -13.50 -12.20
N ASP A 140 -3.31 -13.30 -11.81
CA ASP A 140 -4.48 -13.85 -12.51
C ASP A 140 -4.60 -13.31 -13.93
N THR A 141 -4.23 -12.05 -14.14
CA THR A 141 -4.25 -11.42 -15.46
C THR A 141 -3.12 -11.94 -16.36
N LEU A 142 -1.97 -12.34 -15.78
CA LEU A 142 -0.87 -12.98 -16.50
C LEU A 142 -1.19 -14.44 -16.85
N LYS A 143 -1.88 -15.17 -15.98
CA LYS A 143 -2.25 -16.58 -16.15
C LYS A 143 -3.28 -16.80 -17.27
N LYS A 144 -4.17 -15.83 -17.49
CA LYS A 144 -5.21 -15.88 -18.53
C LYS A 144 -4.67 -15.70 -19.97
N LYS A 145 -3.37 -15.61 -20.17
CA LYS A 145 -2.71 -15.42 -21.44
C LYS A 145 -1.79 -16.59 -21.80
#